data_19c51fcf1f5cadaa2ca7958d1993b4c9
#
_entry.id   19c51fcf1f5cadaa2ca7958d1993b4c9
#
_cell.length_a   1.000
_cell.length_b   1.000
_cell.length_c   1.000
_cell.angle_alpha   90.00
_cell.angle_beta   90.00
_cell.angle_gamma   90.00
#
_symmetry.space_group_name_H-M   'P 1'
#
loop_
_entity.id
_entity.type
_entity.pdbx_description
1 polymer ?
#
loop_
_entity_poly.entity_id
_entity_poly.type
_entity_poly.pdbx_seq_one_letter_code
_entity_poly.pdbx_strand_id
1 'polypeptide(L)'
;MPCYMLGYRTAECAEWFMADLASRLAGRVQLTTGGLKAYPGAVEKAFGCDVDYAVLNKPYEGRPMVVEAKRRYSPAGCVGATKIVVNGSPEMKVVSTSHVERANLTMRMRMGMRRFMRLTNAFTKKIEMHMHAVSLHFMHYNFARIHKSLKVTPAMEASFDSPFGAGSRIVRVCARP
;
A
#
# COMPACT_ATOMS: atom_id res chain seq x y z
N MET A 1 5.26 -2.32 -8.06
CA MET A 1 4.73 -1.11 -7.40
C MET A 1 4.63 -0.01 -8.44
N PRO A 2 3.45 0.44 -8.83
CA PRO A 2 3.27 1.40 -9.92
C PRO A 2 3.68 2.84 -9.54
N CYS A 3 3.37 3.27 -8.32
CA CYS A 3 3.72 4.58 -7.81
C CYS A 3 3.99 4.57 -6.31
N TYR A 4 4.60 5.62 -5.81
CA TYR A 4 4.76 5.88 -4.37
C TYR A 4 4.79 7.40 -4.16
N MET A 5 4.41 7.82 -2.97
CA MET A 5 4.46 9.21 -2.57
C MET A 5 5.01 9.31 -1.14
N LEU A 6 5.83 10.32 -0.92
CA LEU A 6 6.30 10.72 0.41
C LEU A 6 5.66 12.07 0.73
N GLY A 7 4.89 12.11 1.80
CA GLY A 7 4.16 13.31 2.19
C GLY A 7 3.45 13.14 3.51
N TYR A 8 2.66 14.14 3.85
CA TYR A 8 1.81 14.12 5.01
C TYR A 8 0.52 13.32 4.73
N ARG A 9 -0.20 12.96 5.78
CA ARG A 9 -1.48 12.23 5.69
C ARG A 9 -2.65 13.20 5.56
N THR A 10 -2.54 14.13 4.59
CA THR A 10 -3.56 15.12 4.25
C THR A 10 -4.43 14.62 3.11
N ALA A 11 -5.60 15.23 2.94
CA ALA A 11 -6.49 14.93 1.82
C ALA A 11 -5.83 15.26 0.47
N GLU A 12 -5.10 16.37 0.40
CA GLU A 12 -4.37 16.79 -0.80
C GLU A 12 -3.35 15.77 -1.27
N CYS A 13 -2.53 15.24 -0.32
CA CYS A 13 -1.57 14.18 -0.66
C CYS A 13 -2.28 12.90 -1.13
N ALA A 14 -3.43 12.58 -0.56
CA ALA A 14 -4.22 11.44 -1.01
C ALA A 14 -4.76 11.65 -2.43
N GLU A 15 -5.23 12.84 -2.75
CA GLU A 15 -5.72 13.19 -4.10
C GLU A 15 -4.59 13.11 -5.13
N TRP A 16 -3.44 13.72 -4.87
CA TRP A 16 -2.27 13.64 -5.77
C TRP A 16 -1.80 12.20 -5.99
N PHE A 17 -1.75 11.42 -4.92
CA PHE A 17 -1.36 10.02 -5.00
C PHE A 17 -2.34 9.18 -5.82
N MET A 18 -3.65 9.38 -5.65
CA MET A 18 -4.67 8.67 -6.43
C MET A 18 -4.69 9.11 -7.89
N ALA A 19 -4.46 10.39 -8.17
CA ALA A 19 -4.34 10.91 -9.54
C ALA A 19 -3.12 10.31 -10.26
N ASP A 20 -1.94 10.28 -9.62
CA ASP A 20 -0.75 9.63 -10.18
C ASP A 20 -0.97 8.12 -10.39
N LEU A 21 -1.65 7.45 -9.47
CA LEU A 21 -1.98 6.04 -9.60
C LEU A 21 -2.92 5.81 -10.79
N ALA A 22 -3.98 6.60 -10.92
CA ALA A 22 -4.95 6.48 -12.01
C ALA A 22 -4.30 6.68 -13.38
N SER A 23 -3.39 7.66 -13.51
CA SER A 23 -2.66 7.90 -14.77
C SER A 23 -1.77 6.75 -15.24
N ARG A 24 -1.41 5.84 -14.34
CA ARG A 24 -0.52 4.69 -14.62
C ARG A 24 -1.25 3.38 -14.83
N LEU A 25 -2.55 3.37 -14.65
CA LEU A 25 -3.38 2.17 -14.77
C LEU A 25 -4.23 2.25 -16.03
N ALA A 26 -4.27 1.17 -16.78
CA ALA A 26 -5.13 1.03 -17.94
C ALA A 26 -6.35 0.16 -17.57
N GLY A 27 -7.54 0.68 -17.85
CA GLY A 27 -8.80 -0.04 -17.64
C GLY A 27 -9.28 -0.07 -16.18
N ARG A 28 -10.41 -0.74 -15.99
CA ARG A 28 -11.08 -0.89 -14.69
C ARG A 28 -10.25 -1.75 -13.75
N VAL A 29 -10.05 -1.29 -12.53
CA VAL A 29 -9.24 -1.98 -11.51
C VAL A 29 -10.03 -2.17 -10.22
N GLN A 30 -9.68 -3.21 -9.47
CA GLN A 30 -10.14 -3.36 -8.10
C GLN A 30 -9.14 -2.72 -7.14
N LEU A 31 -9.60 -1.75 -6.39
CA LEU A 31 -8.82 -1.00 -5.40
C LEU A 31 -9.25 -1.37 -3.97
N THR A 32 -8.28 -1.62 -3.10
CA THR A 32 -8.55 -1.81 -1.67
C THR A 32 -7.66 -0.88 -0.87
N THR A 33 -8.26 -0.09 0.01
CA THR A 33 -7.53 0.79 0.95
C THR A 33 -7.80 0.44 2.40
N GLY A 34 -6.97 0.95 3.30
CA GLY A 34 -7.25 0.95 4.74
C GLY A 34 -8.25 2.04 5.11
N GLY A 35 -8.57 2.13 6.41
CA GLY A 35 -9.61 3.03 6.95
C GLY A 35 -9.25 4.52 7.02
N LEU A 36 -8.31 5.04 6.21
CA LEU A 36 -8.02 6.48 6.17
C LEU A 36 -9.17 7.23 5.47
N LYS A 37 -9.80 8.16 6.20
CA LYS A 37 -10.99 8.90 5.74
C LYS A 37 -10.77 9.76 4.48
N ALA A 38 -9.51 10.10 4.15
CA ALA A 38 -9.19 10.90 2.97
C ALA A 38 -9.28 10.10 1.64
N TYR A 39 -9.19 8.77 1.68
CA TYR A 39 -9.15 7.97 0.46
C TYR A 39 -10.46 7.90 -0.33
N PRO A 40 -11.65 7.74 0.28
CA PRO A 40 -12.88 7.63 -0.51
C PRO A 40 -13.08 8.80 -1.46
N GLY A 41 -12.94 10.05 -0.99
CA GLY A 41 -13.07 11.23 -1.83
C GLY A 41 -11.95 11.35 -2.88
N ALA A 42 -10.72 10.98 -2.54
CA ALA A 42 -9.61 11.00 -3.48
C ALA A 42 -9.77 9.96 -4.60
N VAL A 43 -10.27 8.77 -4.29
CA VAL A 43 -10.56 7.71 -5.27
C VAL A 43 -11.69 8.13 -6.19
N GLU A 44 -12.78 8.69 -5.66
CA GLU A 44 -13.90 9.17 -6.46
C GLU A 44 -13.46 10.26 -7.46
N LYS A 45 -12.63 11.21 -7.02
CA LYS A 45 -12.08 12.26 -7.90
C LYS A 45 -11.16 11.72 -9.00
N ALA A 46 -10.32 10.71 -8.68
CA ALA A 46 -9.30 10.22 -9.60
C ALA A 46 -9.80 9.15 -10.58
N PHE A 47 -10.71 8.28 -10.16
CA PHE A 47 -11.18 7.13 -10.92
C PHE A 47 -12.65 7.24 -11.34
N GLY A 48 -13.44 8.09 -10.68
CA GLY A 48 -14.87 8.18 -10.93
C GLY A 48 -15.57 6.82 -10.77
N CYS A 49 -16.23 6.38 -11.84
CA CYS A 49 -16.97 5.10 -11.88
C CYS A 49 -16.11 3.90 -12.34
N ASP A 50 -14.88 4.12 -12.80
CA ASP A 50 -14.04 3.07 -13.40
C ASP A 50 -13.20 2.29 -12.38
N VAL A 51 -13.73 2.13 -11.18
CA VAL A 51 -13.05 1.41 -10.11
C VAL A 51 -14.04 0.56 -9.30
N ASP A 52 -13.61 -0.65 -8.94
CA ASP A 52 -14.26 -1.48 -7.93
C ASP A 52 -13.55 -1.24 -6.59
N TYR A 53 -14.14 -0.39 -5.75
CA TYR A 53 -13.47 0.13 -4.57
C TYR A 53 -14.05 -0.43 -3.27
N ALA A 54 -13.16 -0.97 -2.44
CA ALA A 54 -13.49 -1.44 -1.09
C ALA A 54 -12.52 -0.88 -0.05
N VAL A 55 -13.05 -0.59 1.13
CA VAL A 55 -12.26 -0.19 2.31
C VAL A 55 -12.21 -1.35 3.29
N LEU A 56 -11.01 -1.69 3.74
CA LEU A 56 -10.80 -2.64 4.82
C LEU A 56 -10.46 -1.91 6.11
N ASN A 57 -11.39 -1.86 7.02
CA ASN A 57 -11.19 -1.28 8.34
C ASN A 57 -10.83 -2.37 9.36
N LYS A 58 -9.71 -2.16 10.07
CA LYS A 58 -9.23 -3.05 11.14
C LYS A 58 -9.30 -2.30 12.47
N PRO A 59 -10.35 -2.51 13.27
CA PRO A 59 -10.39 -1.98 14.62
C PRO A 59 -9.35 -2.71 15.49
N TYR A 60 -8.56 -1.94 16.19
CA TYR A 60 -7.64 -2.44 17.21
C TYR A 60 -8.22 -2.19 18.58
N GLU A 61 -7.94 -3.08 19.53
CA GLU A 61 -8.36 -2.89 20.90
C GLU A 61 -7.98 -1.51 21.42
N GLY A 62 -8.98 -0.81 22.00
CA GLY A 62 -8.78 0.47 22.64
C GLY A 62 -7.70 0.35 23.73
N ARG A 63 -6.82 1.33 23.79
CA ARG A 63 -5.70 1.34 24.75
C ARG A 63 -6.24 1.27 26.18
N PRO A 64 -6.14 0.14 26.91
CA PRO A 64 -6.39 0.18 28.34
C PRO A 64 -5.30 1.03 28.98
N MET A 65 -5.69 1.86 29.94
CA MET A 65 -4.83 2.85 30.57
C MET A 65 -3.76 2.25 31.51
N VAL A 66 -3.73 0.94 31.64
CA VAL A 66 -2.88 0.21 32.60
C VAL A 66 -1.74 -0.49 31.87
N VAL A 67 -0.53 -0.17 32.30
CA VAL A 67 0.76 -0.80 31.97
C VAL A 67 1.46 -0.30 30.70
N GLU A 68 2.05 0.90 30.76
CA GLU A 68 2.94 1.47 29.72
C GLU A 68 4.12 0.57 29.33
N ALA A 69 4.64 -0.23 30.23
CA ALA A 69 5.79 -1.09 29.98
C ALA A 69 5.48 -2.24 29.01
N LYS A 70 4.30 -2.87 29.10
CA LYS A 70 3.87 -3.93 28.17
C LYS A 70 3.55 -3.41 26.76
N ARG A 71 3.19 -2.13 26.64
CA ARG A 71 2.79 -1.51 25.37
C ARG A 71 3.94 -1.24 24.39
N ARG A 72 5.16 -1.06 24.90
CA ARG A 72 6.33 -0.79 24.03
C ARG A 72 6.64 -1.95 23.10
N TYR A 73 6.31 -3.17 23.49
CA TYR A 73 6.73 -4.38 22.80
C TYR A 73 5.57 -5.24 22.27
N SER A 74 4.34 -4.99 22.71
CA SER A 74 3.17 -5.72 22.25
C SER A 74 2.23 -4.78 21.49
N PRO A 75 2.04 -4.97 20.17
CA PRO A 75 1.04 -4.20 19.41
C PRO A 75 -0.35 -4.54 19.92
N ALA A 76 -1.27 -3.57 19.82
CA ALA A 76 -2.69 -3.79 20.13
C ALA A 76 -3.26 -4.93 19.28
N GLY A 77 -4.03 -5.83 19.88
CA GLY A 77 -4.72 -6.90 19.19
C GLY A 77 -5.73 -6.35 18.16
N CYS A 78 -5.76 -6.98 16.99
CA CYS A 78 -6.81 -6.67 16.01
C CYS A 78 -8.09 -7.42 16.42
N VAL A 79 -9.17 -6.68 16.71
CA VAL A 79 -10.44 -7.25 17.18
C VAL A 79 -11.27 -7.83 16.03
N GLY A 80 -10.96 -7.42 14.80
CA GLY A 80 -11.69 -7.88 13.62
C GLY A 80 -11.26 -7.17 12.35
N ALA A 81 -11.95 -7.47 11.27
CA ALA A 81 -11.73 -6.80 9.98
C ALA A 81 -13.09 -6.59 9.31
N THR A 82 -13.49 -5.35 9.10
CA THR A 82 -14.73 -5.00 8.41
C THR A 82 -14.41 -4.57 6.99
N LYS A 83 -15.02 -5.23 6.01
CA LYS A 83 -14.92 -4.90 4.58
C LYS A 83 -16.14 -4.08 4.18
N ILE A 84 -15.93 -2.89 3.65
CA ILE A 84 -16.97 -1.97 3.22
C ILE A 84 -16.80 -1.73 1.72
N VAL A 85 -17.82 -2.04 0.92
CA VAL A 85 -17.88 -1.69 -0.49
C VAL A 85 -18.24 -0.21 -0.59
N VAL A 86 -17.48 0.56 -1.34
CA VAL A 86 -17.71 1.99 -1.55
C VAL A 86 -18.20 2.26 -2.96
N ASN A 87 -17.61 1.61 -3.97
CA ASN A 87 -17.98 1.78 -5.36
C ASN A 87 -17.81 0.47 -6.15
N GLY A 88 -18.69 0.24 -7.14
CA GLY A 88 -18.63 -0.91 -8.03
C GLY A 88 -18.97 -2.24 -7.36
N SER A 89 -18.42 -3.31 -7.90
CA SER A 89 -18.64 -4.69 -7.44
C SER A 89 -17.33 -5.40 -7.14
N PRO A 90 -16.61 -5.01 -6.08
CA PRO A 90 -15.32 -5.62 -5.77
C PRO A 90 -15.49 -7.09 -5.35
N GLU A 91 -14.58 -7.95 -5.80
CA GLU A 91 -14.51 -9.34 -5.36
C GLU A 91 -14.08 -9.41 -3.89
N MET A 92 -15.00 -9.74 -3.00
CA MET A 92 -14.79 -9.70 -1.55
C MET A 92 -13.71 -10.67 -1.05
N LYS A 93 -13.45 -11.75 -1.78
CA LYS A 93 -12.38 -12.72 -1.46
C LYS A 93 -11.00 -12.07 -1.58
N VAL A 94 -10.85 -11.15 -2.52
CA VAL A 94 -9.59 -10.49 -2.84
C VAL A 94 -9.38 -9.22 -2.01
N VAL A 95 -10.43 -8.67 -1.39
CA VAL A 95 -10.32 -7.50 -0.50
C VAL A 95 -9.45 -7.82 0.71
N SER A 96 -8.20 -7.35 0.70
CA SER A 96 -7.21 -7.61 1.74
C SER A 96 -6.09 -6.55 1.73
N THR A 97 -5.56 -6.23 2.89
CA THR A 97 -4.36 -5.38 3.07
C THR A 97 -3.07 -6.18 3.25
N SER A 98 -3.14 -7.51 3.22
CA SER A 98 -2.02 -8.40 3.53
C SER A 98 -0.78 -8.19 2.65
N HIS A 99 -0.98 -7.90 1.36
CA HIS A 99 0.14 -7.66 0.43
C HIS A 99 0.93 -6.41 0.79
N VAL A 100 0.26 -5.38 1.22
CA VAL A 100 0.90 -4.12 1.60
C VAL A 100 1.56 -4.23 2.95
N GLU A 101 0.94 -4.91 3.90
CA GLU A 101 1.55 -5.22 5.19
C GLU A 101 2.83 -6.03 4.99
N ARG A 102 2.78 -7.01 4.09
CA ARG A 102 3.97 -7.79 3.71
C ARG A 102 5.02 -6.95 2.99
N ALA A 103 4.63 -6.04 2.10
CA ALA A 103 5.56 -5.13 1.43
C ALA A 103 6.23 -4.20 2.45
N ASN A 104 5.47 -3.64 3.38
CA ASN A 104 5.98 -2.83 4.47
C ASN A 104 6.94 -3.61 5.38
N LEU A 105 6.61 -4.85 5.70
CA LEU A 105 7.48 -5.73 6.47
C LEU A 105 8.78 -6.02 5.70
N THR A 106 8.69 -6.31 4.42
CA THR A 106 9.86 -6.55 3.55
C THR A 106 10.76 -5.33 3.49
N MET A 107 10.19 -4.13 3.33
CA MET A 107 10.94 -2.89 3.32
C MET A 107 11.68 -2.64 4.64
N ARG A 108 11.06 -2.97 5.78
CA ARG A 108 11.66 -2.77 7.11
C ARG A 108 12.70 -3.83 7.47
N MET A 109 12.42 -5.09 7.18
CA MET A 109 13.19 -6.22 7.72
C MET A 109 14.23 -6.77 6.75
N ARG A 110 13.91 -6.90 5.47
CA ARG A 110 14.73 -7.67 4.53
C ARG A 110 15.86 -6.92 3.87
N MET A 111 15.68 -5.64 3.67
CA MET A 111 16.70 -4.87 2.93
C MET A 111 17.85 -4.38 3.81
N GLY A 112 17.88 -4.78 5.10
CA GLY A 112 18.89 -4.23 6.01
C GLY A 112 18.87 -2.70 6.03
N MET A 113 17.83 -2.10 5.50
CA MET A 113 17.70 -0.67 5.38
C MET A 113 17.28 -0.11 6.74
N ARG A 114 18.22 -0.09 7.65
CA ARG A 114 18.14 0.68 8.89
C ARG A 114 17.71 2.13 8.64
N ARG A 115 17.87 2.60 7.40
CA ARG A 115 17.45 3.94 6.94
C ARG A 115 15.95 4.18 7.03
N PHE A 116 15.11 3.15 6.94
CA PHE A 116 13.66 3.25 7.08
C PHE A 116 13.15 3.04 8.51
N MET A 117 14.06 2.72 9.43
CA MET A 117 13.71 2.50 10.83
C MET A 117 14.23 3.64 11.70
N ARG A 118 13.34 4.35 12.37
CA ARG A 118 13.70 5.43 13.31
C ARG A 118 14.45 4.95 14.55
N LEU A 119 14.45 3.65 14.82
CA LEU A 119 15.08 3.05 16.01
C LEU A 119 16.59 2.85 15.87
N THR A 120 17.18 3.25 14.76
CA THR A 120 18.61 3.09 14.52
C THR A 120 19.25 4.42 14.13
N ASN A 121 20.53 4.61 14.48
CA ASN A 121 21.29 5.82 14.14
C ASN A 121 21.51 6.01 12.62
N ALA A 122 21.17 5.01 11.80
CA ALA A 122 21.34 5.03 10.36
C ALA A 122 20.06 5.48 9.60
N PHE A 123 19.06 6.02 10.29
CA PHE A 123 17.86 6.53 9.61
C PHE A 123 18.15 7.75 8.74
N THR A 124 17.38 7.93 7.68
CA THR A 124 17.53 9.05 6.77
C THR A 124 16.94 10.31 7.40
N LYS A 125 17.79 11.31 7.65
CA LYS A 125 17.40 12.57 8.33
C LYS A 125 16.75 13.57 7.37
N LYS A 126 17.18 13.61 6.10
CA LYS A 126 16.66 14.51 5.07
C LYS A 126 15.62 13.80 4.24
N ILE A 127 14.51 14.49 3.92
CA ILE A 127 13.40 13.91 3.16
C ILE A 127 13.82 13.53 1.73
N GLU A 128 14.67 14.32 1.10
CA GLU A 128 15.18 14.04 -0.23
C GLU A 128 15.96 12.72 -0.27
N MET A 129 16.83 12.51 0.72
CA MET A 129 17.59 11.27 0.83
C MET A 129 16.69 10.07 1.10
N HIS A 130 15.61 10.28 1.85
CA HIS A 130 14.61 9.25 2.07
C HIS A 130 13.87 8.92 0.78
N MET A 131 13.50 9.92 0.00
CA MET A 131 12.85 9.76 -1.30
C MET A 131 13.73 8.95 -2.26
N HIS A 132 15.01 9.30 -2.37
CA HIS A 132 15.97 8.54 -3.21
C HIS A 132 16.13 7.09 -2.74
N ALA A 133 16.18 6.86 -1.44
CA ALA A 133 16.27 5.50 -0.89
C ALA A 133 15.03 4.66 -1.20
N VAL A 134 13.83 5.25 -1.14
CA VAL A 134 12.57 4.60 -1.50
C VAL A 134 12.51 4.33 -3.00
N SER A 135 12.91 5.28 -3.85
CA SER A 135 13.02 5.10 -5.30
C SER A 135 13.90 3.91 -5.66
N LEU A 136 15.10 3.88 -5.10
CA LEU A 136 16.07 2.80 -5.34
C LEU A 136 15.53 1.45 -4.87
N HIS A 137 14.84 1.41 -3.73
CA HIS A 137 14.20 0.20 -3.23
C HIS A 137 13.15 -0.34 -4.21
N PHE A 138 12.25 0.51 -4.71
CA PHE A 138 11.23 0.07 -5.64
C PHE A 138 11.76 -0.24 -7.03
N MET A 139 12.79 0.46 -7.49
CA MET A 139 13.49 0.12 -8.71
C MET A 139 14.08 -1.30 -8.62
N HIS A 140 14.83 -1.59 -7.55
CA HIS A 140 15.37 -2.92 -7.31
C HIS A 140 14.26 -3.98 -7.18
N TYR A 141 13.18 -3.68 -6.47
CA TYR A 141 12.05 -4.59 -6.29
C TYR A 141 11.37 -4.93 -7.62
N ASN A 142 11.13 -3.93 -8.47
CA ASN A 142 10.41 -4.12 -9.72
C ASN A 142 11.26 -4.79 -10.81
N PHE A 143 12.54 -4.42 -10.93
CA PHE A 143 13.36 -4.79 -12.08
C PHE A 143 14.46 -5.80 -11.79
N ALA A 144 14.98 -5.85 -10.58
CA ALA A 144 16.12 -6.72 -10.24
C ALA A 144 15.72 -7.95 -9.42
N ARG A 145 14.67 -7.83 -8.60
CA ARG A 145 14.30 -8.91 -7.70
C ARG A 145 13.42 -9.94 -8.37
N ILE A 146 13.92 -11.18 -8.47
CA ILE A 146 13.13 -12.33 -8.92
C ILE A 146 12.16 -12.76 -7.81
N HIS A 147 10.88 -12.83 -8.15
CA HIS A 147 9.85 -13.31 -7.24
C HIS A 147 9.91 -14.84 -7.13
N LYS A 148 9.98 -15.36 -5.89
CA LYS A 148 10.19 -16.80 -5.69
C LYS A 148 9.13 -17.70 -6.31
N SER A 149 7.86 -17.28 -6.28
CA SER A 149 6.75 -18.05 -6.83
C SER A 149 6.63 -17.90 -8.34
N LEU A 150 6.83 -16.69 -8.86
CA LEU A 150 6.65 -16.40 -10.29
C LEU A 150 7.93 -16.65 -11.11
N LYS A 151 9.09 -16.74 -10.45
CA LYS A 151 10.42 -16.91 -11.06
C LYS A 151 10.81 -15.83 -12.07
N VAL A 152 10.09 -14.72 -12.09
CA VAL A 152 10.31 -13.52 -12.91
C VAL A 152 10.31 -12.28 -12.03
N THR A 153 10.74 -11.15 -12.57
CA THR A 153 10.63 -9.87 -11.88
C THR A 153 9.20 -9.32 -12.02
N PRO A 154 8.73 -8.48 -11.08
CA PRO A 154 7.41 -7.84 -11.19
C PRO A 154 7.21 -7.03 -12.48
N ALA A 155 8.29 -6.44 -13.01
CA ALA A 155 8.23 -5.70 -14.26
C ALA A 155 8.06 -6.63 -15.47
N MET A 156 8.74 -7.77 -15.48
CA MET A 156 8.58 -8.78 -16.53
C MET A 156 7.15 -9.35 -16.54
N GLU A 157 6.61 -9.66 -15.37
CA GLU A 157 5.22 -10.15 -15.24
C GLU A 157 4.21 -9.11 -15.74
N ALA A 158 4.41 -7.84 -15.42
CA ALA A 158 3.55 -6.77 -15.89
C ALA A 158 3.64 -6.54 -17.41
N SER A 159 4.77 -6.86 -18.04
CA SER A 159 4.98 -6.72 -19.48
C SER A 159 4.47 -7.92 -20.28
N PHE A 160 4.40 -9.09 -19.65
CA PHE A 160 3.87 -10.31 -20.27
C PHE A 160 2.34 -10.37 -20.29
N ASP A 161 1.63 -9.50 -19.55
CA ASP A 161 0.20 -9.28 -19.74
C ASP A 161 -0.03 -8.52 -21.06
N SER A 162 0.22 -9.22 -22.14
CA SER A 162 -0.02 -8.87 -23.52
C SER A 162 -1.49 -8.57 -23.80
N PRO A 163 -1.83 -7.82 -24.86
CA PRO A 163 -3.16 -7.25 -25.14
C PRO A 163 -4.30 -8.24 -25.39
N PHE A 164 -4.14 -9.51 -25.08
CA PHE A 164 -5.12 -10.58 -25.35
C PHE A 164 -5.86 -11.12 -24.12
N GLY A 165 -5.89 -10.46 -23.02
CA GLY A 165 -6.65 -10.92 -21.86
C GLY A 165 -7.15 -9.77 -21.01
N ALA A 166 -8.44 -9.47 -21.06
CA ALA A 166 -9.12 -8.63 -20.10
C ALA A 166 -9.18 -9.31 -18.72
N GLY A 167 -8.05 -9.47 -18.09
CA GLY A 167 -7.95 -9.84 -16.69
C GLY A 167 -8.01 -8.58 -15.84
N SER A 168 -9.03 -8.46 -15.01
CA SER A 168 -9.15 -7.36 -14.04
C SER A 168 -7.88 -7.25 -13.19
N ARG A 169 -7.06 -6.23 -13.45
CA ARG A 169 -5.83 -5.98 -12.71
C ARG A 169 -6.18 -5.53 -11.30
N ILE A 170 -5.85 -6.36 -10.34
CA ILE A 170 -6.06 -6.06 -8.93
C ILE A 170 -4.90 -5.21 -8.42
N VAL A 171 -5.15 -3.93 -8.21
CA VAL A 171 -4.19 -3.01 -7.59
C VAL A 171 -4.55 -2.81 -6.13
N ARG A 172 -3.62 -3.12 -5.27
CA ARG A 172 -3.78 -2.94 -3.82
C ARG A 172 -2.89 -1.82 -3.34
N VAL A 173 -3.51 -0.71 -3.02
CA VAL A 173 -2.86 0.47 -2.47
C VAL A 173 -3.17 0.59 -1.00
N CYS A 174 -2.14 0.72 -0.18
CA CYS A 174 -2.30 1.02 1.23
C CYS A 174 -1.39 2.15 1.67
N ALA A 175 -1.98 3.14 2.27
CA ALA A 175 -1.29 3.94 3.27
C ALA A 175 -1.69 3.43 4.66
N ARG A 176 -0.72 3.31 5.55
CA ARG A 176 -0.97 3.00 6.96
C ARG A 176 -1.59 4.19 7.67
N PRO A 177 -2.47 3.93 8.66
CA PRO A 177 -2.82 4.93 9.66
C PRO A 177 -1.65 5.28 10.56
#